data_239cea447ac67b8f5c79cd46a5529bea
#
_entry.id   239cea447ac67b8f5c79cd46a5529bea
#
_cell.length_a   1.000
_cell.length_b   1.000
_cell.length_c   1.000
_cell.angle_alpha   90.00
_cell.angle_beta   90.00
_cell.angle_gamma   90.00
#
_symmetry.space_group_name_H-M   'P 1'
#
loop_
_entity.id
_entity.type
_entity.pdbx_description
1 polymer ?
#
loop_
_entity_poly.entity_id
_entity_poly.type
_entity_poly.pdbx_seq_one_letter_code
_entity_poly.pdbx_strand_id
1 'polypeptide(L)'
;MSKADDLRSQLIRSFATPDASWSTFKREPHYESEGVRLARGTAAKKLGMSVDIVPPGKRACPYHFHYAEEEAFIVLEGSGTLRVAGEMLPITAGDVIFIPPGPEYPHQILNTSDAPLKYLSLSVNAELEICEYPDSDKVGVAV
;
A
#
# COMPACT_ATOMS: atom_id res chain seq x y z
N MET A 1 -10.85 -22.93 -22.02
CA MET A 1 -11.05 -21.48 -21.93
C MET A 1 -10.66 -20.79 -23.21
N SER A 2 -11.35 -19.73 -23.57
CA SER A 2 -11.02 -18.95 -24.74
C SER A 2 -9.78 -18.08 -24.51
N LYS A 3 -9.20 -17.59 -25.59
CA LYS A 3 -8.09 -16.64 -25.51
C LYS A 3 -8.51 -15.36 -24.79
N ALA A 4 -9.76 -14.91 -25.00
CA ALA A 4 -10.28 -13.73 -24.32
C ALA A 4 -10.34 -13.94 -22.79
N ASP A 5 -10.78 -15.10 -22.36
CA ASP A 5 -10.83 -15.43 -20.92
C ASP A 5 -9.44 -15.46 -20.30
N ASP A 6 -8.48 -16.05 -21.00
CA ASP A 6 -7.08 -16.10 -20.53
C ASP A 6 -6.47 -14.69 -20.42
N LEU A 7 -6.70 -13.86 -21.43
CA LEU A 7 -6.22 -12.46 -21.40
C LEU A 7 -6.86 -11.68 -20.25
N ARG A 8 -8.16 -11.86 -20.05
CA ARG A 8 -8.83 -11.18 -18.95
C ARG A 8 -8.24 -11.60 -17.59
N SER A 9 -7.99 -12.89 -17.39
CA SER A 9 -7.42 -13.36 -16.12
C SER A 9 -6.00 -12.87 -15.86
N GLN A 10 -5.22 -12.66 -16.92
CA GLN A 10 -3.83 -12.20 -16.83
C GLN A 10 -3.69 -10.68 -16.74
N LEU A 11 -4.64 -9.92 -17.26
CA LEU A 11 -4.48 -8.48 -17.45
C LEU A 11 -5.44 -7.63 -16.64
N ILE A 12 -6.56 -8.17 -16.19
CA ILE A 12 -7.61 -7.35 -15.57
C ILE A 12 -7.90 -7.84 -14.15
N ARG A 13 -7.86 -6.91 -13.20
CA ARG A 13 -8.27 -7.12 -11.82
C ARG A 13 -9.25 -6.03 -11.41
N SER A 14 -10.12 -6.34 -10.46
CA SER A 14 -11.07 -5.37 -9.92
C SER A 14 -10.88 -5.26 -8.40
N PHE A 15 -11.00 -4.04 -7.89
CA PHE A 15 -11.08 -3.78 -6.45
C PHE A 15 -12.41 -3.14 -6.05
N ALA A 16 -13.40 -3.19 -6.93
CA ALA A 16 -14.69 -2.52 -6.70
C ALA A 16 -15.37 -3.00 -5.41
N THR A 17 -15.28 -4.31 -5.14
CA THR A 17 -15.89 -4.91 -3.94
C THR A 17 -14.94 -5.97 -3.39
N PRO A 18 -14.69 -6.00 -2.07
CA PRO A 18 -13.94 -7.09 -1.47
C PRO A 18 -14.56 -8.45 -1.78
N ASP A 19 -13.74 -9.42 -2.13
CA ASP A 19 -14.14 -10.80 -2.43
C ASP A 19 -13.16 -11.79 -1.76
N ALA A 20 -13.19 -13.05 -2.16
CA ALA A 20 -12.37 -14.10 -1.56
C ALA A 20 -10.85 -13.91 -1.77
N SER A 21 -10.43 -13.04 -2.71
CA SER A 21 -9.02 -12.72 -2.92
C SER A 21 -8.47 -11.72 -1.90
N TRP A 22 -9.33 -11.03 -1.18
CA TRP A 22 -8.94 -10.08 -0.14
C TRP A 22 -8.57 -10.81 1.16
N SER A 23 -7.62 -10.27 1.88
CA SER A 23 -7.21 -10.79 3.17
C SER A 23 -7.29 -9.71 4.24
N THR A 24 -7.48 -10.14 5.48
CA THR A 24 -7.49 -9.26 6.64
C THR A 24 -6.19 -9.42 7.40
N PHE A 25 -5.55 -8.31 7.72
CA PHE A 25 -4.39 -8.27 8.58
C PHE A 25 -4.76 -7.56 9.88
N LYS A 26 -4.38 -8.15 11.01
CA LYS A 26 -4.65 -7.55 12.31
C LYS A 26 -3.50 -7.84 13.27
N ARG A 27 -2.97 -6.79 13.86
CA ARG A 27 -1.94 -6.86 14.91
C ARG A 27 -2.20 -5.75 15.92
N GLU A 28 -2.78 -6.12 17.04
CA GLU A 28 -3.15 -5.16 18.10
C GLU A 28 -1.92 -4.45 18.65
N PRO A 29 -2.08 -3.19 19.10
CA PRO A 29 -3.33 -2.41 19.09
C PRO A 29 -3.51 -1.53 17.84
N HIS A 30 -2.48 -1.36 17.00
CA HIS A 30 -2.46 -0.29 16.00
C HIS A 30 -2.72 -0.75 14.57
N TYR A 31 -2.44 -2.00 14.25
CA TYR A 31 -2.44 -2.47 12.86
C TYR A 31 -3.70 -3.25 12.56
N GLU A 32 -4.45 -2.77 11.59
CA GLU A 32 -5.60 -3.48 11.04
C GLU A 32 -5.88 -2.97 9.63
N SER A 33 -6.03 -3.87 8.68
CA SER A 33 -6.41 -3.54 7.31
C SER A 33 -7.05 -4.74 6.63
N GLU A 34 -7.85 -4.45 5.63
CA GLU A 34 -8.36 -5.43 4.69
C GLU A 34 -7.82 -5.04 3.33
N GLY A 35 -7.22 -5.97 2.59
CA GLY A 35 -6.56 -5.61 1.36
C GLY A 35 -6.38 -6.72 0.37
N VAL A 36 -5.99 -6.33 -0.84
CA VAL A 36 -5.71 -7.25 -1.94
C VAL A 36 -4.49 -6.76 -2.72
N ARG A 37 -3.66 -7.71 -3.12
CA ARG A 37 -2.52 -7.47 -4.02
C ARG A 37 -2.96 -7.73 -5.45
N LEU A 38 -3.25 -6.65 -6.18
CA LEU A 38 -3.86 -6.72 -7.51
C LEU A 38 -2.94 -7.27 -8.58
N ALA A 39 -1.65 -6.92 -8.55
CA ALA A 39 -0.72 -7.36 -9.58
C ALA A 39 -0.29 -8.81 -9.46
N ARG A 40 -0.48 -9.42 -8.28
CA ARG A 40 -0.07 -10.80 -8.04
C ARG A 40 -0.88 -11.76 -8.90
N GLY A 41 -0.19 -12.68 -9.60
CA GLY A 41 -0.83 -13.65 -10.48
C GLY A 41 -1.27 -13.09 -11.83
N THR A 42 -0.93 -11.84 -12.12
CA THR A 42 -1.15 -11.25 -13.45
C THR A 42 0.11 -11.35 -14.30
N ALA A 43 0.03 -10.84 -15.53
CA ALA A 43 1.18 -10.74 -16.43
C ALA A 43 2.12 -9.59 -16.08
N ALA A 44 1.80 -8.76 -15.08
CA ALA A 44 2.65 -7.65 -14.67
C ALA A 44 4.02 -8.14 -14.21
N LYS A 45 5.06 -7.45 -14.64
CA LYS A 45 6.46 -7.83 -14.37
C LYS A 45 7.14 -6.91 -13.36
N LYS A 46 6.88 -5.60 -13.47
CA LYS A 46 7.59 -4.58 -12.69
C LYS A 46 6.69 -3.80 -11.76
N LEU A 47 5.40 -3.76 -12.02
CA LEU A 47 4.46 -3.01 -11.19
C LEU A 47 3.94 -3.87 -10.06
N GLY A 48 4.05 -3.35 -8.84
CA GLY A 48 3.31 -3.85 -7.69
C GLY A 48 2.11 -2.95 -7.47
N MET A 49 0.97 -3.52 -7.13
CA MET A 49 -0.24 -2.75 -6.89
C MET A 49 -1.10 -3.45 -5.86
N SER A 50 -1.56 -2.69 -4.88
CA SER A 50 -2.45 -3.20 -3.85
C SER A 50 -3.49 -2.14 -3.47
N VAL A 51 -4.57 -2.61 -2.86
CA VAL A 51 -5.59 -1.74 -2.25
C VAL A 51 -5.73 -2.15 -0.80
N ASP A 52 -5.77 -1.15 0.08
CA ASP A 52 -6.01 -1.34 1.49
C ASP A 52 -7.20 -0.51 1.96
N ILE A 53 -8.00 -1.10 2.82
CA ILE A 53 -9.07 -0.43 3.57
C ILE A 53 -8.65 -0.48 5.04
N VAL A 54 -8.50 0.69 5.64
CA VAL A 54 -8.00 0.83 7.02
C VAL A 54 -9.10 1.40 7.90
N PRO A 55 -9.46 0.69 9.00
CA PRO A 55 -10.45 1.21 9.94
C PRO A 55 -9.98 2.47 10.66
N PRO A 56 -10.90 3.23 11.27
CA PRO A 56 -10.55 4.40 12.08
C PRO A 56 -9.52 4.10 13.16
N GLY A 57 -8.53 4.97 13.30
CA GLY A 57 -7.48 4.86 14.32
C GLY A 57 -6.40 3.84 14.03
N LYS A 58 -6.46 3.15 12.89
CA LYS A 58 -5.52 2.08 12.55
C LYS A 58 -4.60 2.48 11.38
N ARG A 59 -3.68 1.56 11.07
CA ARG A 59 -2.73 1.68 9.98
C ARG A 59 -2.43 0.29 9.40
N ALA A 60 -2.05 0.24 8.11
CA ALA A 60 -1.79 -1.02 7.42
C ALA A 60 -0.37 -1.53 7.61
N CYS A 61 0.60 -0.63 7.81
CA CYS A 61 2.01 -1.02 7.92
C CYS A 61 2.79 -0.06 8.83
N PRO A 62 3.97 -0.49 9.33
CA PRO A 62 4.84 0.39 10.11
C PRO A 62 5.44 1.53 9.29
N TYR A 63 5.94 2.53 9.98
CA TYR A 63 6.73 3.63 9.43
C TYR A 63 8.01 3.06 8.82
N HIS A 64 8.27 3.32 7.54
CA HIS A 64 9.39 2.70 6.82
C HIS A 64 9.82 3.52 5.62
N PHE A 65 11.01 3.21 5.08
CA PHE A 65 11.46 3.68 3.79
C PHE A 65 12.10 2.54 3.00
N HIS A 66 12.12 2.71 1.68
CA HIS A 66 12.68 1.76 0.72
C HIS A 66 13.95 2.33 0.12
N TYR A 67 14.97 1.50 -0.07
CA TYR A 67 16.20 1.94 -0.71
C TYR A 67 16.11 1.99 -2.24
N ALA A 68 15.35 1.11 -2.85
CA ALA A 68 15.32 0.96 -4.30
C ALA A 68 13.95 1.24 -4.93
N GLU A 69 12.86 0.89 -4.27
CA GLU A 69 11.52 1.01 -4.85
C GLU A 69 10.92 2.40 -4.65
N GLU A 70 10.40 2.96 -5.75
CA GLU A 70 9.59 4.16 -5.72
C GLU A 70 8.13 3.77 -5.61
N GLU A 71 7.35 4.54 -4.86
CA GLU A 71 5.95 4.26 -4.62
C GLU A 71 5.06 5.46 -4.91
N ALA A 72 3.81 5.18 -5.25
CA ALA A 72 2.74 6.15 -5.28
C ALA A 72 1.53 5.60 -4.54
N PHE A 73 0.83 6.49 -3.83
CA PHE A 73 -0.41 6.15 -3.13
C PHE A 73 -1.52 7.06 -3.64
N ILE A 74 -2.68 6.49 -3.93
CA ILE A 74 -3.84 7.23 -4.39
C ILE A 74 -4.94 7.03 -3.35
N VAL A 75 -5.37 8.11 -2.71
CA VAL A 75 -6.47 8.05 -1.75
C VAL A 75 -7.77 7.97 -2.53
N LEU A 76 -8.49 6.86 -2.38
CA LEU A 76 -9.73 6.58 -3.11
C LEU A 76 -10.96 7.03 -2.34
N GLU A 77 -11.00 6.78 -1.04
CA GLU A 77 -12.13 7.09 -0.17
C GLU A 77 -11.63 7.48 1.21
N GLY A 78 -12.30 8.43 1.83
CA GLY A 78 -12.01 8.85 3.19
C GLY A 78 -10.90 9.88 3.30
N SER A 79 -10.38 10.03 4.50
CA SER A 79 -9.30 10.95 4.84
C SER A 79 -8.40 10.35 5.90
N GLY A 80 -7.23 10.93 6.08
CA GLY A 80 -6.29 10.47 7.09
C GLY A 80 -5.09 11.38 7.18
N THR A 81 -3.96 10.83 7.60
CA THR A 81 -2.72 11.57 7.76
C THR A 81 -1.57 10.80 7.16
N LEU A 82 -0.76 11.47 6.35
CA LEU A 82 0.52 10.96 5.92
C LEU A 82 1.59 11.41 6.93
N ARG A 83 2.21 10.45 7.59
CA ARG A 83 3.41 10.68 8.40
C ARG A 83 4.60 10.50 7.47
N VAL A 84 5.39 11.55 7.25
CA VAL A 84 6.51 11.50 6.32
C VAL A 84 7.63 12.41 6.77
N ALA A 85 8.86 11.90 6.80
CA ALA A 85 10.06 12.65 7.14
C ALA A 85 9.91 13.47 8.44
N GLY A 86 9.25 12.89 9.46
CA GLY A 86 9.01 13.54 10.74
C GLY A 86 7.82 14.50 10.78
N GLU A 87 7.11 14.68 9.68
CA GLU A 87 5.97 15.59 9.59
C GLU A 87 4.65 14.83 9.48
N MET A 88 3.55 15.51 9.81
CA MET A 88 2.19 14.99 9.71
C MET A 88 1.40 15.84 8.72
N LEU A 89 0.98 15.25 7.60
CA LEU A 89 0.28 15.95 6.52
C LEU A 89 -1.11 15.38 6.35
N PRO A 90 -2.17 16.22 6.36
CA PRO A 90 -3.53 15.73 6.08
C PRO A 90 -3.64 15.23 4.65
N ILE A 91 -4.36 14.13 4.46
CA ILE A 91 -4.66 13.58 3.14
C ILE A 91 -6.15 13.26 3.05
N THR A 92 -6.70 13.36 1.84
CA THR A 92 -8.12 13.09 1.58
C THR A 92 -8.30 12.45 0.20
N ALA A 93 -9.48 11.91 -0.06
CA ALA A 93 -9.82 11.31 -1.34
C ALA A 93 -9.49 12.24 -2.52
N GLY A 94 -8.80 11.68 -3.51
CA GLY A 94 -8.30 12.43 -4.68
C GLY A 94 -6.83 12.82 -4.56
N ASP A 95 -6.23 12.73 -3.38
CA ASP A 95 -4.81 13.02 -3.24
C ASP A 95 -3.96 11.87 -3.80
N VAL A 96 -2.89 12.23 -4.46
CA VAL A 96 -1.87 11.29 -4.95
C VAL A 96 -0.55 11.64 -4.28
N ILE A 97 0.05 10.64 -3.65
CA ILE A 97 1.27 10.78 -2.86
C ILE A 97 2.39 10.07 -3.63
N PHE A 98 3.50 10.74 -3.85
CA PHE A 98 4.68 10.16 -4.49
C PHE A 98 5.80 10.05 -3.48
N ILE A 99 6.30 8.83 -3.28
CA ILE A 99 7.40 8.56 -2.34
C ILE A 99 8.61 8.06 -3.12
N PRO A 100 9.64 8.89 -3.28
CA PRO A 100 10.89 8.44 -3.87
C PRO A 100 11.59 7.40 -2.99
N PRO A 101 12.50 6.59 -3.54
CA PRO A 101 13.35 5.76 -2.70
C PRO A 101 14.33 6.60 -1.90
N GLY A 102 14.80 6.06 -0.79
CA GLY A 102 15.84 6.65 0.02
C GLY A 102 15.43 6.95 1.45
N PRO A 103 16.43 7.14 2.32
CA PRO A 103 16.21 7.35 3.76
C PRO A 103 15.62 8.72 4.11
N GLU A 104 15.54 9.65 3.15
CA GLU A 104 14.95 10.98 3.35
C GLU A 104 13.42 10.96 3.49
N TYR A 105 12.76 9.86 3.05
CA TYR A 105 11.31 9.80 2.97
C TYR A 105 10.71 8.60 3.71
N PRO A 106 11.02 8.41 5.00
CA PRO A 106 10.28 7.41 5.76
C PRO A 106 8.81 7.85 5.86
N HIS A 107 7.89 6.90 5.72
CA HIS A 107 6.48 7.22 5.59
C HIS A 107 5.57 6.16 6.20
N GLN A 108 4.37 6.59 6.52
CA GLN A 108 3.29 5.76 7.05
C GLN A 108 1.97 6.48 6.84
N ILE A 109 0.96 5.75 6.38
CA ILE A 109 -0.39 6.29 6.26
C ILE A 109 -1.19 5.90 7.49
N LEU A 110 -1.77 6.88 8.17
CA LEU A 110 -2.55 6.72 9.39
C LEU A 110 -4.00 7.08 9.11
N ASN A 111 -4.94 6.24 9.50
CA ASN A 111 -6.34 6.63 9.50
C ASN A 111 -6.65 7.39 10.79
N THR A 112 -6.53 8.69 10.76
CA THR A 112 -6.81 9.58 11.88
C THR A 112 -8.26 10.10 11.87
N SER A 113 -9.08 9.58 10.96
CA SER A 113 -10.49 9.95 10.83
C SER A 113 -11.41 8.98 11.61
N ASP A 114 -12.70 9.23 11.54
CA ASP A 114 -13.74 8.40 12.16
C ASP A 114 -14.47 7.48 11.16
N ALA A 115 -13.95 7.38 9.94
CA ALA A 115 -14.51 6.56 8.86
C ALA A 115 -13.42 5.74 8.19
N PRO A 116 -13.75 4.68 7.43
CA PRO A 116 -12.74 3.91 6.71
C PRO A 116 -11.94 4.74 5.72
N LEU A 117 -10.65 4.45 5.60
CA LEU A 117 -9.73 5.03 4.64
C LEU A 117 -9.35 3.96 3.62
N LYS A 118 -9.59 4.23 2.34
CA LYS A 118 -9.25 3.32 1.25
C LYS A 118 -8.25 3.97 0.33
N TYR A 119 -7.13 3.30 0.09
CA TYR A 119 -6.12 3.80 -0.82
C TYR A 119 -5.51 2.69 -1.66
N LEU A 120 -5.02 3.09 -2.83
CA LEU A 120 -4.31 2.23 -3.76
C LEU A 120 -2.82 2.53 -3.66
N SER A 121 -2.01 1.49 -3.55
CA SER A 121 -0.55 1.58 -3.52
C SER A 121 0.00 1.03 -4.83
N LEU A 122 0.93 1.79 -5.42
CA LEU A 122 1.61 1.42 -6.65
C LEU A 122 3.12 1.48 -6.40
N SER A 123 3.84 0.45 -6.78
CA SER A 123 5.29 0.43 -6.64
C SER A 123 5.97 -0.11 -7.90
N VAL A 124 7.24 0.28 -8.10
CA VAL A 124 8.09 -0.30 -9.12
C VAL A 124 9.00 -1.30 -8.42
N ASN A 125 8.77 -2.59 -8.68
CA ASN A 125 9.51 -3.66 -8.02
C ASN A 125 10.98 -3.65 -8.45
N ALA A 126 11.88 -3.75 -7.47
CA ALA A 126 13.31 -3.91 -7.68
C ALA A 126 13.72 -5.37 -7.52
N GLU A 127 14.81 -5.79 -8.14
CA GLU A 127 15.35 -7.14 -7.98
C GLU A 127 15.79 -7.40 -6.55
N LEU A 128 16.34 -6.39 -5.90
CA LEU A 128 16.71 -6.42 -4.49
C LEU A 128 16.17 -5.16 -3.82
N GLU A 129 15.42 -5.33 -2.75
CA GLU A 129 14.89 -4.23 -1.96
C GLU A 129 15.30 -4.38 -0.51
N ILE A 130 15.67 -3.26 0.09
CA ILE A 130 15.94 -3.16 1.52
C ILE A 130 15.01 -2.08 2.08
N CYS A 131 14.28 -2.44 3.13
CA CYS A 131 13.43 -1.53 3.88
C CYS A 131 13.98 -1.34 5.27
N GLU A 132 13.94 -0.12 5.78
CA GLU A 132 14.22 0.16 7.18
C GLU A 132 13.00 0.70 7.89
N TYR A 133 12.88 0.35 9.16
CA TYR A 133 11.76 0.70 10.03
C TYR A 133 12.29 1.55 11.19
N PRO A 134 12.32 2.90 11.04
CA PRO A 134 12.99 3.76 12.02
C PRO A 134 12.46 3.65 13.45
N ASP A 135 11.16 3.36 13.63
CA ASP A 135 10.58 3.26 14.98
C ASP A 135 11.05 2.00 15.73
N SER A 136 11.52 0.97 15.04
CA SER A 136 11.92 -0.30 15.65
C SER A 136 13.36 -0.70 15.38
N ASP A 137 14.11 0.09 14.61
CA ASP A 137 15.47 -0.22 14.16
C ASP A 137 15.60 -1.55 13.43
N LYS A 138 14.52 -1.99 12.77
CA LYS A 138 14.51 -3.23 12.00
C LYS A 138 14.81 -2.97 10.53
N VAL A 139 15.34 -3.99 9.87
CA VAL A 139 15.66 -4.00 8.44
C VAL A 139 14.99 -5.20 7.80
N GLY A 140 14.30 -4.98 6.68
CA GLY A 140 13.74 -6.04 5.86
C GLY A 140 14.46 -6.12 4.53
N VAL A 141 14.67 -7.33 4.02
CA VAL A 141 15.30 -7.58 2.72
C VAL A 141 14.36 -8.43 1.88
N ALA A 142 14.14 -8.01 0.63
CA ALA A 142 13.36 -8.76 -0.35
C ALA A 142 14.15 -8.91 -1.64
N VAL A 143 14.11 -10.12 -2.22
CA VAL A 143 14.76 -10.47 -3.47
C VAL A 143 13.77 -11.05 -4.48
#